data_701b7697d80394db6d450549c81b8dac
#
_entry.id   701b7697d80394db6d450549c81b8dac
#
_cell.length_a   1.000
_cell.length_b   1.000
_cell.length_c   1.000
_cell.angle_alpha   90.00
_cell.angle_beta   90.00
_cell.angle_gamma   90.00
#
_symmetry.space_group_name_H-M   'P 1'
#
loop_
_entity.id
_entity.type
_entity.pdbx_description
1 polymer ?
#
loop_
_entity_poly.entity_id
_entity_poly.type
_entity_poly.pdbx_seq_one_letter_code
_entity_poly.pdbx_strand_id
1 'polypeptide(L)'
;MIKKDLEKIEYPAVGECVYQTTLQNGLKLYLIPKTDFNESYAIISTKFGSVDTKFTMDGIEGVKEFPAGIAHFLEHKLFEDKDGQDYLQHFVRLGAESNAFTSFTQTSYLFSTTSYVNESLRLLLEMTQSLHLSKDSLKKERSIIQQEIEMYQDSPDYQLFFRALANLYPDTPLAQDIAGTTVSLSQIDEESLQENFDLFYQPSNMQLVVVGNFELDSLVNLVSEFEMKASSNPLPHISPVDLNPVVQNETSRMEVASPKLAIGIRGRNQISPLYQYRYKIILKLLFAMMFGWTSKRFQSLYEVGKLDNSLTLEIEVESSFHFVMLTMDTSEPVSISHQFRTAIKNFEKDPDVTQEHLDTIKSEMFGDFLHGLNSLDY
;
A
#
# COMPACT_ATOMS: atom_id res chain seq x y z
N MET A 1 -0.36 -24.70 21.87
CA MET A 1 -0.02 -25.71 20.84
C MET A 1 0.74 -25.10 19.64
N ILE A 2 0.62 -23.80 19.39
CA ILE A 2 1.32 -23.06 18.29
C ILE A 2 2.85 -23.02 18.44
N LYS A 3 3.38 -23.09 19.66
CA LYS A 3 4.83 -23.04 19.92
C LYS A 3 5.64 -24.13 19.20
N LYS A 4 5.00 -25.25 18.77
CA LYS A 4 5.66 -26.35 18.04
C LYS A 4 5.83 -26.05 16.52
N ASP A 5 5.06 -25.10 15.99
CA ASP A 5 5.02 -24.80 14.57
C ASP A 5 5.62 -23.41 14.23
N LEU A 6 6.24 -22.74 15.24
CA LEU A 6 6.87 -21.44 15.06
C LEU A 6 8.27 -21.63 14.47
N GLU A 7 8.42 -21.30 13.20
CA GLU A 7 9.69 -21.34 12.48
C GLU A 7 10.52 -20.10 12.80
N LYS A 8 11.78 -20.27 13.18
CA LYS A 8 12.74 -19.17 13.37
C LYS A 8 13.63 -19.06 12.14
N ILE A 9 13.63 -17.90 11.51
CA ILE A 9 14.52 -17.56 10.40
C ILE A 9 15.53 -16.51 10.89
N GLU A 10 16.80 -16.80 10.75
CA GLU A 10 17.89 -15.90 11.15
C GLU A 10 18.49 -15.17 9.93
N TYR A 11 18.75 -13.90 10.09
CA TYR A 11 19.43 -13.03 9.12
C TYR A 11 20.74 -12.51 9.72
N PRO A 12 21.79 -13.34 9.81
CA PRO A 12 23.03 -12.99 10.55
C PRO A 12 23.76 -11.76 9.98
N ALA A 13 23.59 -11.47 8.69
CA ALA A 13 24.23 -10.33 8.04
C ALA A 13 23.77 -8.98 8.59
N VAL A 14 22.57 -8.93 9.18
CA VAL A 14 21.95 -7.72 9.75
C VAL A 14 21.57 -7.88 11.22
N GLY A 15 21.88 -9.05 11.82
CA GLY A 15 21.60 -9.34 13.22
C GLY A 15 20.12 -9.54 13.56
N GLU A 16 19.28 -9.81 12.57
CA GLU A 16 17.83 -9.93 12.72
C GLU A 16 17.36 -11.38 12.78
N CYS A 17 16.22 -11.60 13.43
CA CYS A 17 15.51 -12.87 13.37
C CYS A 17 14.00 -12.65 13.24
N VAL A 18 13.36 -13.50 12.46
CA VAL A 18 11.90 -13.52 12.27
C VAL A 18 11.36 -14.87 12.73
N TYR A 19 10.33 -14.83 13.56
CA TYR A 19 9.55 -16.01 13.89
C TYR A 19 8.26 -15.99 13.06
N GLN A 20 8.00 -17.05 12.34
CA GLN A 20 6.80 -17.13 11.49
C GLN A 20 6.01 -18.41 11.67
N THR A 21 4.70 -18.31 11.47
CA THR A 21 3.81 -19.46 11.40
C THR A 21 2.52 -19.09 10.66
N THR A 22 1.80 -20.11 10.20
CA THR A 22 0.40 -19.97 9.76
C THR A 22 -0.49 -20.65 10.76
N LEU A 23 -1.45 -19.92 11.33
CA LEU A 23 -2.39 -20.45 12.30
C LEU A 23 -3.40 -21.41 11.66
N GLN A 24 -4.12 -22.21 12.48
CA GLN A 24 -5.10 -23.16 11.97
C GLN A 24 -6.26 -22.51 11.18
N ASN A 25 -6.59 -21.25 11.50
CA ASN A 25 -7.59 -20.44 10.79
C ASN A 25 -7.04 -19.78 9.51
N GLY A 26 -5.75 -19.99 9.18
CA GLY A 26 -5.09 -19.46 8.00
C GLY A 26 -4.38 -18.12 8.18
N LEU A 27 -4.49 -17.45 9.34
CA LEU A 27 -3.78 -16.20 9.61
C LEU A 27 -2.26 -16.44 9.57
N LYS A 28 -1.55 -15.64 8.79
CA LYS A 28 -0.08 -15.64 8.77
C LYS A 28 0.43 -14.71 9.86
N LEU A 29 1.33 -15.22 10.69
CA LEU A 29 1.90 -14.49 11.82
C LEU A 29 3.41 -14.36 11.64
N TYR A 30 3.91 -13.12 11.75
CA TYR A 30 5.33 -12.78 11.73
C TYR A 30 5.68 -11.97 12.97
N LEU A 31 6.65 -12.44 13.75
CA LEU A 31 7.08 -11.82 15.00
C LEU A 31 8.56 -11.53 14.95
N ILE A 32 8.93 -10.27 15.21
CA ILE A 32 10.31 -9.76 15.14
C ILE A 32 10.65 -9.12 16.49
N PRO A 33 11.08 -9.90 17.51
CA PRO A 33 11.43 -9.34 18.80
C PRO A 33 12.68 -8.47 18.70
N LYS A 34 12.59 -7.22 19.18
CA LYS A 34 13.69 -6.25 19.29
C LYS A 34 13.73 -5.70 20.71
N THR A 35 14.43 -6.38 21.58
CA THR A 35 14.51 -6.06 23.02
C THR A 35 15.30 -4.79 23.35
N ASP A 36 16.05 -4.27 22.40
CA ASP A 36 16.79 -3.02 22.46
C ASP A 36 15.96 -1.78 22.10
N PHE A 37 14.73 -1.99 21.64
CA PHE A 37 13.76 -0.91 21.42
C PHE A 37 12.85 -0.72 22.63
N ASN A 38 12.39 0.51 22.85
CA ASN A 38 11.38 0.81 23.88
C ASN A 38 9.95 0.73 23.34
N GLU A 39 9.79 0.59 22.04
CA GLU A 39 8.53 0.63 21.31
C GLU A 39 8.21 -0.73 20.69
N SER A 40 6.93 -0.96 20.47
CA SER A 40 6.42 -2.07 19.67
C SER A 40 5.45 -1.54 18.62
N TYR A 41 5.55 -2.09 17.44
CA TYR A 41 4.70 -1.80 16.29
C TYR A 41 4.00 -3.08 15.85
N ALA A 42 2.71 -2.99 15.55
CA ALA A 42 1.95 -4.09 14.98
C ALA A 42 1.11 -3.63 13.82
N ILE A 43 1.07 -4.43 12.76
CA ILE A 43 0.25 -4.20 11.58
C ILE A 43 -0.45 -5.48 11.17
N ILE A 44 -1.77 -5.39 10.98
CA ILE A 44 -2.58 -6.45 10.38
C ILE A 44 -3.09 -5.97 9.04
N SER A 45 -2.88 -6.78 8.00
CA SER A 45 -3.25 -6.42 6.63
C SER A 45 -4.17 -7.48 6.06
N THR A 46 -5.22 -7.05 5.37
CA THR A 46 -6.01 -7.91 4.49
C THR A 46 -5.61 -7.68 3.04
N LYS A 47 -5.60 -8.74 2.26
CA LYS A 47 -5.37 -8.67 0.82
C LYS A 47 -6.66 -8.26 0.11
N PHE A 48 -7.01 -6.98 0.28
CA PHE A 48 -8.16 -6.31 -0.29
C PHE A 48 -7.88 -4.82 -0.41
N GLY A 49 -7.87 -4.30 -1.61
CA GLY A 49 -7.58 -2.90 -1.91
C GLY A 49 -8.52 -2.30 -2.95
N SER A 50 -8.19 -1.11 -3.43
CA SER A 50 -9.06 -0.35 -4.32
C SER A 50 -9.28 -0.99 -5.70
N VAL A 51 -8.40 -1.90 -6.15
CA VAL A 51 -8.57 -2.60 -7.44
C VAL A 51 -9.41 -3.86 -7.33
N ASP A 52 -9.69 -4.35 -6.12
CA ASP A 52 -10.37 -5.63 -5.88
C ASP A 52 -11.90 -5.48 -5.91
N THR A 53 -12.40 -4.62 -6.78
CA THR A 53 -13.84 -4.34 -6.93
C THR A 53 -14.55 -5.32 -7.86
N LYS A 54 -13.80 -6.15 -8.62
CA LYS A 54 -14.37 -7.06 -9.61
C LYS A 54 -13.73 -8.44 -9.51
N PHE A 55 -14.57 -9.46 -9.24
CA PHE A 55 -14.08 -10.81 -9.00
C PHE A 55 -15.12 -11.89 -9.30
N THR A 56 -14.66 -13.13 -9.40
CA THR A 56 -15.48 -14.34 -9.46
C THR A 56 -15.30 -15.16 -8.19
N MET A 57 -16.24 -16.07 -7.94
CA MET A 57 -16.19 -16.98 -6.79
C MET A 57 -16.51 -18.40 -7.22
N ASP A 58 -15.86 -19.37 -6.59
CA ASP A 58 -16.13 -20.79 -6.82
C ASP A 58 -17.59 -21.13 -6.46
N GLY A 59 -18.26 -21.79 -7.39
CA GLY A 59 -19.66 -22.20 -7.21
C GLY A 59 -20.72 -21.12 -7.41
N ILE A 60 -20.32 -19.89 -7.75
CA ILE A 60 -21.24 -18.78 -8.07
C ILE A 60 -21.02 -18.37 -9.53
N GLU A 61 -22.08 -18.46 -10.35
CA GLU A 61 -21.99 -18.01 -11.73
C GLU A 61 -21.98 -16.49 -11.83
N GLY A 62 -21.11 -15.98 -12.72
CA GLY A 62 -21.00 -14.57 -13.03
C GLY A 62 -19.86 -13.86 -12.30
N VAL A 63 -19.70 -12.59 -12.64
CA VAL A 63 -18.72 -11.67 -12.04
C VAL A 63 -19.47 -10.78 -11.06
N LYS A 64 -18.96 -10.69 -9.83
CA LYS A 64 -19.39 -9.68 -8.88
C LYS A 64 -18.63 -8.40 -9.11
N GLU A 65 -19.30 -7.27 -9.01
CA GLU A 65 -18.69 -5.95 -9.15
C GLU A 65 -19.26 -5.03 -8.07
N PHE A 66 -18.36 -4.34 -7.37
CA PHE A 66 -18.67 -3.44 -6.28
C PHE A 66 -18.22 -2.01 -6.61
N PRO A 67 -18.86 -0.98 -6.02
CA PRO A 67 -18.49 0.41 -6.25
C PRO A 67 -17.05 0.69 -5.85
N ALA A 68 -16.35 1.54 -6.62
CA ALA A 68 -15.05 2.05 -6.23
C ALA A 68 -15.13 2.79 -4.89
N GLY A 69 -14.06 2.69 -4.08
CA GLY A 69 -14.00 3.25 -2.74
C GLY A 69 -14.51 2.32 -1.63
N ILE A 70 -15.01 1.12 -1.96
CA ILE A 70 -15.58 0.21 -0.94
C ILE A 70 -14.51 -0.28 0.05
N ALA A 71 -13.28 -0.53 -0.40
CA ALA A 71 -12.18 -0.93 0.48
C ALA A 71 -11.82 0.18 1.47
N HIS A 72 -11.69 1.40 1.01
CA HIS A 72 -11.44 2.59 1.82
C HIS A 72 -12.62 2.90 2.76
N PHE A 73 -13.85 2.71 2.31
CA PHE A 73 -15.03 2.85 3.17
C PHE A 73 -15.01 1.84 4.32
N LEU A 74 -14.63 0.58 4.05
CA LEU A 74 -14.46 -0.44 5.09
C LEU A 74 -13.33 -0.09 6.06
N GLU A 75 -12.22 0.47 5.56
CA GLU A 75 -11.15 0.96 6.42
C GLU A 75 -11.69 1.91 7.48
N HIS A 76 -12.42 2.96 7.09
CA HIS A 76 -13.05 3.91 8.00
C HIS A 76 -14.03 3.24 8.96
N LYS A 77 -14.85 2.32 8.45
CA LYS A 77 -15.91 1.68 9.25
C LYS A 77 -15.40 0.77 10.35
N LEU A 78 -14.24 0.17 10.19
CA LEU A 78 -13.67 -0.70 11.22
C LEU A 78 -13.16 0.06 12.45
N PHE A 79 -13.02 1.37 12.39
CA PHE A 79 -12.73 2.19 13.56
C PHE A 79 -13.96 2.43 14.46
N GLU A 80 -15.15 2.05 14.06
CA GLU A 80 -16.35 2.19 14.89
C GLU A 80 -16.64 0.89 15.64
N ASP A 81 -16.70 0.98 16.98
CA ASP A 81 -17.05 -0.17 17.83
C ASP A 81 -18.57 -0.42 17.87
N LYS A 82 -18.96 -1.48 18.58
CA LYS A 82 -20.38 -1.88 18.77
C LYS A 82 -21.26 -0.84 19.44
N ASP A 83 -20.67 0.07 20.19
CA ASP A 83 -21.35 1.14 20.93
C ASP A 83 -21.31 2.48 20.16
N GLY A 84 -20.77 2.48 18.91
CA GLY A 84 -20.61 3.64 18.06
C GLY A 84 -19.47 4.58 18.52
N GLN A 85 -18.54 4.07 19.33
CA GLN A 85 -17.34 4.80 19.74
C GLN A 85 -16.20 4.51 18.77
N ASP A 86 -15.26 5.47 18.70
CA ASP A 86 -14.08 5.35 17.85
C ASP A 86 -12.99 4.53 18.56
N TYR A 87 -12.51 3.45 17.94
CA TYR A 87 -11.39 2.63 18.42
C TYR A 87 -10.12 3.45 18.67
N LEU A 88 -9.89 4.55 17.97
CA LEU A 88 -8.76 5.45 18.24
C LEU A 88 -8.75 5.92 19.69
N GLN A 89 -9.92 6.19 20.29
CA GLN A 89 -9.99 6.58 21.70
C GLN A 89 -9.59 5.44 22.65
N HIS A 90 -9.85 4.20 22.29
CA HIS A 90 -9.42 3.04 23.09
C HIS A 90 -7.90 2.88 23.01
N PHE A 91 -7.27 3.04 21.84
CA PHE A 91 -5.81 3.04 21.69
C PHE A 91 -5.15 4.16 22.48
N VAL A 92 -5.67 5.39 22.38
CA VAL A 92 -5.15 6.55 23.13
C VAL A 92 -5.19 6.33 24.65
N ARG A 93 -6.22 5.66 25.20
CA ARG A 93 -6.28 5.32 26.62
C ARG A 93 -5.18 4.33 27.05
N LEU A 94 -4.65 3.55 26.14
CA LEU A 94 -3.50 2.64 26.36
C LEU A 94 -2.15 3.33 26.09
N GLY A 95 -2.16 4.59 25.65
CA GLY A 95 -0.95 5.30 25.23
C GLY A 95 -0.40 4.81 23.89
N ALA A 96 -1.25 4.22 23.07
CA ALA A 96 -0.91 3.76 21.73
C ALA A 96 -1.41 4.75 20.66
N GLU A 97 -0.64 4.91 19.58
CA GLU A 97 -1.06 5.56 18.35
C GLU A 97 -1.54 4.48 17.38
N SER A 98 -2.69 4.68 16.76
CA SER A 98 -3.24 3.76 15.77
C SER A 98 -3.56 4.49 14.48
N ASN A 99 -3.40 3.80 13.35
CA ASN A 99 -3.68 4.31 12.02
C ASN A 99 -4.12 3.16 11.10
N ALA A 100 -4.60 3.52 9.91
CA ALA A 100 -4.87 2.58 8.83
C ALA A 100 -4.57 3.21 7.48
N PHE A 101 -4.47 2.39 6.45
CA PHE A 101 -4.38 2.84 5.07
C PHE A 101 -4.92 1.79 4.10
N THR A 102 -5.52 2.26 3.02
CA THR A 102 -5.91 1.44 1.87
C THR A 102 -4.99 1.75 0.70
N SER A 103 -4.44 0.71 0.09
CA SER A 103 -3.67 0.79 -1.15
C SER A 103 -4.43 0.15 -2.32
N PHE A 104 -3.76 -0.06 -3.44
CA PHE A 104 -4.35 -0.73 -4.59
C PHE A 104 -4.77 -2.18 -4.32
N THR A 105 -3.98 -2.92 -3.52
CA THR A 105 -4.14 -4.37 -3.33
C THR A 105 -4.27 -4.82 -1.87
N GLN A 106 -4.21 -3.89 -0.92
CA GLN A 106 -4.33 -4.21 0.50
C GLN A 106 -4.93 -3.07 1.31
N THR A 107 -5.56 -3.42 2.42
CA THR A 107 -5.94 -2.52 3.51
C THR A 107 -5.25 -2.98 4.79
N SER A 108 -4.66 -2.05 5.51
CA SER A 108 -3.84 -2.34 6.70
C SER A 108 -4.26 -1.47 7.86
N TYR A 109 -4.21 -2.05 9.07
CA TYR A 109 -4.49 -1.41 10.34
C TYR A 109 -3.29 -1.62 11.24
N LEU A 110 -2.88 -0.61 11.97
CA LEU A 110 -1.64 -0.63 12.72
C LEU A 110 -1.74 0.14 14.04
N PHE A 111 -0.84 -0.17 14.93
CA PHE A 111 -0.55 0.67 16.09
C PHE A 111 0.94 0.67 16.41
N SER A 112 1.39 1.74 17.06
CA SER A 112 2.65 1.81 17.79
C SER A 112 2.41 2.12 19.27
N THR A 113 3.25 1.56 20.15
CA THR A 113 3.13 1.80 21.58
C THR A 113 4.43 1.48 22.33
N THR A 114 4.63 2.16 23.47
CA THR A 114 5.72 1.85 24.41
C THR A 114 5.25 1.04 25.63
N SER A 115 3.94 0.77 25.75
CA SER A 115 3.34 0.06 26.87
C SER A 115 2.04 -0.64 26.45
N TYR A 116 1.56 -1.59 27.24
CA TYR A 116 0.29 -2.30 27.01
C TYR A 116 0.19 -2.94 25.61
N VAL A 117 1.30 -3.55 25.13
CA VAL A 117 1.39 -4.15 23.79
C VAL A 117 0.31 -5.22 23.57
N ASN A 118 0.08 -6.09 24.56
CA ASN A 118 -0.91 -7.17 24.46
C ASN A 118 -2.34 -6.62 24.41
N GLU A 119 -2.65 -5.61 25.22
CA GLU A 119 -3.97 -4.96 25.22
C GLU A 119 -4.22 -4.23 23.91
N SER A 120 -3.22 -3.52 23.39
CA SER A 120 -3.29 -2.84 22.08
C SER A 120 -3.44 -3.83 20.93
N LEU A 121 -2.70 -4.97 20.99
CA LEU A 121 -2.85 -6.03 20.00
C LEU A 121 -4.24 -6.66 20.03
N ARG A 122 -4.81 -6.87 21.23
CA ARG A 122 -6.18 -7.38 21.37
C ARG A 122 -7.18 -6.42 20.73
N LEU A 123 -7.06 -5.10 20.97
CA LEU A 123 -7.90 -4.08 20.31
C LEU A 123 -7.78 -4.13 18.79
N LEU A 124 -6.56 -4.27 18.25
CA LEU A 124 -6.34 -4.37 16.82
C LEU A 124 -7.03 -5.60 16.21
N LEU A 125 -6.94 -6.74 16.89
CA LEU A 125 -7.61 -7.98 16.45
C LEU A 125 -9.13 -7.87 16.56
N GLU A 126 -9.66 -7.27 17.65
CA GLU A 126 -11.10 -7.05 17.84
C GLU A 126 -11.66 -6.11 16.74
N MET A 127 -10.99 -5.00 16.49
CA MET A 127 -11.36 -4.03 15.46
C MET A 127 -11.47 -4.65 14.07
N THR A 128 -10.48 -5.48 13.69
CA THR A 128 -10.43 -6.07 12.34
C THR A 128 -11.33 -7.31 12.17
N GLN A 129 -11.98 -7.78 13.22
CA GLN A 129 -12.90 -8.92 13.18
C GLN A 129 -14.36 -8.54 13.43
N SER A 130 -14.66 -7.25 13.59
CA SER A 130 -15.99 -6.75 13.93
C SER A 130 -16.39 -5.59 13.02
N LEU A 131 -17.42 -5.76 12.24
CA LEU A 131 -18.02 -4.69 11.44
C LEU A 131 -19.37 -4.29 12.04
N HIS A 132 -19.53 -3.03 12.38
CA HIS A 132 -20.76 -2.47 12.93
C HIS A 132 -21.34 -1.45 11.96
N LEU A 133 -22.53 -1.73 11.47
CA LEU A 133 -23.19 -0.93 10.45
C LEU A 133 -24.55 -0.41 11.00
N SER A 134 -24.79 0.87 10.75
CA SER A 134 -26.10 1.48 10.92
C SER A 134 -26.29 2.56 9.86
N LYS A 135 -27.52 2.85 9.50
CA LYS A 135 -27.84 3.86 8.47
C LYS A 135 -27.30 5.25 8.81
N ASP A 136 -27.35 5.63 10.08
CA ASP A 136 -26.86 6.95 10.52
C ASP A 136 -25.35 7.00 10.48
N SER A 137 -24.68 5.93 10.92
CA SER A 137 -23.23 5.80 10.86
C SER A 137 -22.71 5.81 9.42
N LEU A 138 -23.32 5.06 8.51
CA LEU A 138 -22.96 5.08 7.08
C LEU A 138 -23.13 6.47 6.46
N LYS A 139 -24.22 7.17 6.81
CA LYS A 139 -24.43 8.52 6.30
C LYS A 139 -23.37 9.50 6.80
N LYS A 140 -22.97 9.39 8.06
CA LYS A 140 -21.91 10.20 8.65
C LYS A 140 -20.59 9.92 7.93
N GLU A 141 -20.22 8.66 7.80
CA GLU A 141 -18.94 8.25 7.21
C GLU A 141 -18.86 8.63 5.72
N ARG A 142 -19.94 8.45 4.97
CA ARG A 142 -20.02 8.91 3.57
C ARG A 142 -19.74 10.41 3.44
N SER A 143 -20.22 11.22 4.40
CA SER A 143 -19.96 12.67 4.39
C SER A 143 -18.52 13.01 4.71
N ILE A 144 -17.86 12.24 5.57
CA ILE A 144 -16.44 12.40 5.90
C ILE A 144 -15.58 12.06 4.68
N ILE A 145 -15.79 10.90 4.08
CA ILE A 145 -15.04 10.45 2.89
C ILE A 145 -15.30 11.40 1.70
N GLN A 146 -16.51 11.94 1.56
CA GLN A 146 -16.78 12.93 0.52
C GLN A 146 -15.94 14.20 0.70
N GLN A 147 -15.78 14.71 1.93
CA GLN A 147 -14.92 15.85 2.20
C GLN A 147 -13.45 15.55 1.95
N GLU A 148 -13.03 14.32 2.23
CA GLU A 148 -11.68 13.85 1.92
C GLU A 148 -11.43 13.80 0.40
N ILE A 149 -12.37 13.29 -0.39
CA ILE A 149 -12.30 13.31 -1.86
C ILE A 149 -12.20 14.75 -2.38
N GLU A 150 -13.00 15.67 -1.84
CA GLU A 150 -12.97 17.09 -2.21
C GLU A 150 -11.59 17.71 -1.91
N MET A 151 -11.01 17.39 -0.75
CA MET A 151 -9.65 17.82 -0.37
C MET A 151 -8.59 17.31 -1.36
N TYR A 152 -8.66 16.05 -1.77
CA TYR A 152 -7.73 15.47 -2.75
C TYR A 152 -7.92 16.05 -4.17
N GLN A 153 -9.15 16.44 -4.53
CA GLN A 153 -9.41 17.11 -5.81
C GLN A 153 -8.70 18.47 -5.93
N ASP A 154 -8.47 19.14 -4.80
CA ASP A 154 -7.74 20.41 -4.74
C ASP A 154 -6.21 20.24 -4.67
N SER A 155 -5.70 19.01 -4.54
CA SER A 155 -4.27 18.73 -4.52
C SER A 155 -3.69 18.51 -5.92
N PRO A 156 -2.84 19.41 -6.46
CA PRO A 156 -2.30 19.27 -7.80
C PRO A 156 -1.43 18.03 -8.00
N ASP A 157 -0.64 17.63 -6.98
CA ASP A 157 0.23 16.45 -7.07
C ASP A 157 -0.58 15.15 -7.07
N TYR A 158 -1.61 15.08 -6.24
CA TYR A 158 -2.54 13.97 -6.21
C TYR A 158 -3.27 13.81 -7.53
N GLN A 159 -3.82 14.91 -8.06
CA GLN A 159 -4.51 14.93 -9.36
C GLN A 159 -3.58 14.55 -10.52
N LEU A 160 -2.33 15.03 -10.49
CA LEU A 160 -1.34 14.69 -11.51
C LEU A 160 -1.08 13.17 -11.52
N PHE A 161 -0.88 12.57 -10.34
CA PHE A 161 -0.60 11.15 -10.20
C PHE A 161 -1.77 10.28 -10.69
N PHE A 162 -2.99 10.51 -10.18
CA PHE A 162 -4.15 9.70 -10.56
C PHE A 162 -4.60 9.89 -12.01
N ARG A 163 -4.47 11.10 -12.57
CA ARG A 163 -4.71 11.31 -14.00
C ARG A 163 -3.68 10.61 -14.88
N ALA A 164 -2.40 10.64 -14.49
CA ALA A 164 -1.38 9.89 -15.20
C ALA A 164 -1.61 8.37 -15.10
N LEU A 165 -2.06 7.88 -13.95
CA LEU A 165 -2.42 6.48 -13.75
C LEU A 165 -3.65 6.07 -14.58
N ALA A 166 -4.67 6.93 -14.65
CA ALA A 166 -5.83 6.75 -15.52
C ALA A 166 -5.45 6.69 -17.01
N ASN A 167 -4.47 7.47 -17.42
CA ASN A 167 -3.93 7.42 -18.78
C ASN A 167 -3.15 6.14 -19.08
N LEU A 168 -2.49 5.56 -18.06
CA LEU A 168 -1.81 4.27 -18.18
C LEU A 168 -2.78 3.09 -18.22
N TYR A 169 -3.86 3.15 -17.43
CA TYR A 169 -4.83 2.07 -17.23
C TYR A 169 -6.28 2.56 -17.46
N PRO A 170 -6.61 3.11 -18.65
CA PRO A 170 -7.94 3.64 -18.89
C PRO A 170 -9.01 2.55 -18.75
N ASP A 171 -10.18 2.94 -18.20
CA ASP A 171 -11.34 2.07 -18.00
C ASP A 171 -11.07 0.84 -17.08
N THR A 172 -10.17 1.01 -16.12
CA THR A 172 -9.86 -0.03 -15.11
C THR A 172 -10.03 0.51 -13.70
N PRO A 173 -10.10 -0.34 -12.66
CA PRO A 173 -10.11 0.13 -11.27
C PRO A 173 -8.89 0.99 -10.89
N LEU A 174 -7.72 0.79 -11.52
CA LEU A 174 -6.54 1.64 -11.32
C LEU A 174 -6.71 3.08 -11.84
N ALA A 175 -7.64 3.32 -12.74
CA ALA A 175 -7.96 4.66 -13.22
C ALA A 175 -8.80 5.47 -12.22
N GLN A 176 -9.26 4.82 -11.14
CA GLN A 176 -10.13 5.43 -10.15
C GLN A 176 -9.35 5.75 -8.88
N ASP A 177 -9.79 6.80 -8.19
CA ASP A 177 -9.28 7.15 -6.88
C ASP A 177 -9.51 6.02 -5.87
N ILE A 178 -8.58 5.82 -4.94
CA ILE A 178 -8.70 4.81 -3.87
C ILE A 178 -9.96 5.05 -3.03
N ALA A 179 -10.26 6.31 -2.74
CA ALA A 179 -11.47 6.71 -2.01
C ALA A 179 -12.75 6.63 -2.87
N GLY A 180 -12.61 6.37 -4.17
CA GLY A 180 -13.72 6.35 -5.11
C GLY A 180 -14.15 7.74 -5.56
N THR A 181 -15.44 7.90 -5.86
CA THR A 181 -16.08 9.14 -6.27
C THR A 181 -17.34 9.39 -5.46
N THR A 182 -17.83 10.62 -5.40
CA THR A 182 -19.14 10.93 -4.78
C THR A 182 -20.26 10.05 -5.32
N VAL A 183 -20.23 9.70 -6.62
CA VAL A 183 -21.22 8.83 -7.25
C VAL A 183 -21.08 7.40 -6.75
N SER A 184 -19.86 6.83 -6.79
CA SER A 184 -19.63 5.45 -6.33
C SER A 184 -19.91 5.30 -4.83
N LEU A 185 -19.54 6.28 -4.00
CA LEU A 185 -19.85 6.28 -2.57
C LEU A 185 -21.35 6.23 -2.28
N SER A 186 -22.18 6.87 -3.13
CA SER A 186 -23.64 6.83 -2.96
C SER A 186 -24.25 5.44 -3.18
N GLN A 187 -23.53 4.55 -3.87
CA GLN A 187 -23.93 3.19 -4.19
C GLN A 187 -23.50 2.16 -3.14
N ILE A 188 -22.58 2.55 -2.23
CA ILE A 188 -22.12 1.68 -1.14
C ILE A 188 -23.20 1.66 -0.05
N ASP A 189 -23.66 0.47 0.30
CA ASP A 189 -24.69 0.23 1.32
C ASP A 189 -24.24 -0.81 2.36
N GLU A 190 -25.12 -1.08 3.34
CA GLU A 190 -24.84 -2.03 4.41
C GLU A 190 -24.57 -3.45 3.86
N GLU A 191 -25.31 -3.87 2.83
CA GLU A 191 -25.20 -5.21 2.25
C GLU A 191 -23.84 -5.38 1.54
N SER A 192 -23.47 -4.43 0.70
CA SER A 192 -22.20 -4.46 -0.02
C SER A 192 -20.98 -4.40 0.91
N LEU A 193 -21.02 -3.58 1.99
CA LEU A 193 -19.97 -3.53 2.99
C LEU A 193 -19.87 -4.84 3.77
N GLN A 194 -20.99 -5.40 4.23
CA GLN A 194 -20.99 -6.67 4.95
C GLN A 194 -20.46 -7.81 4.08
N GLU A 195 -20.92 -7.88 2.82
CA GLU A 195 -20.47 -8.91 1.90
C GLU A 195 -18.94 -8.83 1.64
N ASN A 196 -18.40 -7.64 1.39
CA ASN A 196 -16.95 -7.48 1.18
C ASN A 196 -16.15 -7.77 2.46
N PHE A 197 -16.66 -7.37 3.63
CA PHE A 197 -16.05 -7.73 4.90
C PHE A 197 -15.97 -9.24 5.11
N ASP A 198 -17.09 -9.95 4.91
CA ASP A 198 -17.17 -11.41 5.07
C ASP A 198 -16.28 -12.16 4.08
N LEU A 199 -16.02 -11.60 2.90
CA LEU A 199 -15.18 -12.19 1.87
C LEU A 199 -13.69 -11.93 2.07
N PHE A 200 -13.31 -10.72 2.44
CA PHE A 200 -11.91 -10.31 2.43
C PHE A 200 -11.25 -10.26 3.81
N TYR A 201 -12.02 -10.05 4.90
CA TYR A 201 -11.48 -9.96 6.26
C TYR A 201 -11.47 -11.32 6.97
N GLN A 202 -11.21 -12.38 6.21
CA GLN A 202 -11.00 -13.73 6.76
C GLN A 202 -9.52 -13.94 7.11
N PRO A 203 -9.22 -14.63 8.24
CA PRO A 203 -7.84 -14.87 8.67
C PRO A 203 -6.93 -15.45 7.58
N SER A 204 -7.46 -16.34 6.72
CA SER A 204 -6.73 -16.94 5.60
C SER A 204 -6.29 -15.94 4.51
N ASN A 205 -6.93 -14.75 4.46
CA ASN A 205 -6.59 -13.64 3.57
C ASN A 205 -5.77 -12.56 4.27
N MET A 206 -5.45 -12.74 5.56
CA MET A 206 -4.81 -11.73 6.39
C MET A 206 -3.43 -12.15 6.86
N GLN A 207 -2.61 -11.16 7.21
CA GLN A 207 -1.32 -11.35 7.86
C GLN A 207 -1.15 -10.35 9.00
N LEU A 208 -0.55 -10.81 10.09
CA LEU A 208 -0.18 -10.01 11.25
C LEU A 208 1.33 -9.97 11.38
N VAL A 209 1.91 -8.80 11.44
CA VAL A 209 3.32 -8.56 11.72
C VAL A 209 3.42 -7.78 13.02
N VAL A 210 4.27 -8.24 13.94
CA VAL A 210 4.58 -7.51 15.17
C VAL A 210 6.10 -7.39 15.29
N VAL A 211 6.60 -6.19 15.49
CA VAL A 211 8.02 -5.89 15.66
C VAL A 211 8.23 -5.00 16.87
N GLY A 212 9.32 -5.22 17.61
CA GLY A 212 9.69 -4.39 18.77
C GLY A 212 9.85 -5.14 20.07
N ASN A 213 9.66 -4.44 21.18
CA ASN A 213 9.91 -4.97 22.51
C ASN A 213 8.65 -5.64 23.10
N PHE A 214 8.56 -6.94 22.97
CA PHE A 214 7.47 -7.74 23.52
C PHE A 214 7.95 -9.12 23.96
N GLU A 215 7.19 -9.75 24.86
CA GLU A 215 7.42 -11.11 25.28
C GLU A 215 6.81 -12.11 24.28
N LEU A 216 7.66 -12.84 23.56
CA LEU A 216 7.27 -13.73 22.46
C LEU A 216 6.18 -14.74 22.88
N ASP A 217 6.36 -15.41 24.02
CA ASP A 217 5.42 -16.43 24.50
C ASP A 217 4.06 -15.83 24.86
N SER A 218 4.03 -14.66 25.48
CA SER A 218 2.81 -13.95 25.84
C SER A 218 2.01 -13.56 24.59
N LEU A 219 2.68 -13.05 23.57
CA LEU A 219 2.06 -12.61 22.35
C LEU A 219 1.53 -13.79 21.51
N VAL A 220 2.32 -14.86 21.39
CA VAL A 220 1.88 -16.11 20.73
C VAL A 220 0.65 -16.69 21.40
N ASN A 221 0.61 -16.71 22.74
CA ASN A 221 -0.56 -17.20 23.49
C ASN A 221 -1.79 -16.31 23.21
N LEU A 222 -1.62 -14.97 23.28
CA LEU A 222 -2.71 -14.02 23.01
C LEU A 222 -3.34 -14.25 21.63
N VAL A 223 -2.51 -14.30 20.56
CA VAL A 223 -3.00 -14.49 19.19
C VAL A 223 -3.62 -15.87 19.01
N SER A 224 -3.11 -16.89 19.74
CA SER A 224 -3.65 -18.25 19.70
C SER A 224 -5.01 -18.39 20.38
N GLU A 225 -5.18 -17.66 21.50
CA GLU A 225 -6.41 -17.66 22.29
C GLU A 225 -7.48 -16.75 21.70
N PHE A 226 -7.05 -15.77 20.86
CA PHE A 226 -7.97 -14.89 20.17
C PHE A 226 -8.68 -15.66 19.05
N GLU A 227 -9.95 -15.99 19.27
CA GLU A 227 -10.77 -16.75 18.33
C GLU A 227 -11.20 -15.86 17.14
N MET A 228 -10.27 -15.61 16.22
CA MET A 228 -10.67 -15.07 14.91
C MET A 228 -11.53 -16.10 14.19
N LYS A 229 -12.73 -15.69 13.78
CA LYS A 229 -13.67 -16.58 13.09
C LYS A 229 -13.05 -17.06 11.78
N ALA A 230 -12.77 -18.36 11.68
CA ALA A 230 -12.46 -18.96 10.40
C ALA A 230 -13.69 -18.88 9.49
N SER A 231 -13.51 -18.36 8.29
CA SER A 231 -14.57 -18.39 7.28
C SER A 231 -14.50 -19.70 6.48
N SER A 232 -15.66 -20.23 6.15
CA SER A 232 -15.77 -21.33 5.19
C SER A 232 -15.95 -20.84 3.74
N ASN A 233 -16.03 -19.52 3.54
CA ASN A 233 -16.20 -18.95 2.22
C ASN A 233 -14.90 -19.07 1.43
N PRO A 234 -14.94 -19.50 0.17
CA PRO A 234 -13.78 -19.45 -0.70
C PRO A 234 -13.33 -18.01 -0.91
N LEU A 235 -12.02 -17.80 -1.03
CA LEU A 235 -11.50 -16.48 -1.37
C LEU A 235 -11.89 -16.11 -2.80
N PRO A 236 -12.19 -14.83 -3.07
CA PRO A 236 -12.50 -14.35 -4.41
C PRO A 236 -11.32 -14.51 -5.38
N HIS A 237 -11.62 -14.80 -6.63
CA HIS A 237 -10.67 -14.75 -7.73
C HIS A 237 -10.73 -13.37 -8.38
N ILE A 238 -9.81 -12.49 -8.01
CA ILE A 238 -9.76 -11.11 -8.52
C ILE A 238 -9.52 -11.13 -10.03
N SER A 239 -10.30 -10.36 -10.76
CA SER A 239 -10.14 -10.20 -12.20
C SER A 239 -8.82 -9.48 -12.50
N PRO A 240 -8.01 -9.96 -13.47
CA PRO A 240 -6.83 -9.23 -13.89
C PRO A 240 -7.17 -7.83 -14.40
N VAL A 241 -6.25 -6.88 -14.21
CA VAL A 241 -6.40 -5.52 -14.73
C VAL A 241 -6.26 -5.54 -16.26
N ASP A 242 -7.25 -4.99 -16.97
CA ASP A 242 -7.24 -4.91 -18.41
C ASP A 242 -6.15 -3.97 -18.93
N LEU A 243 -5.49 -4.34 -20.02
CA LEU A 243 -4.46 -3.55 -20.67
C LEU A 243 -5.01 -2.79 -21.90
N ASN A 244 -6.00 -1.93 -21.68
CA ASN A 244 -6.55 -1.05 -22.69
C ASN A 244 -5.48 -0.12 -23.31
N PRO A 245 -5.66 0.43 -24.52
CA PRO A 245 -4.69 1.35 -25.10
C PRO A 245 -4.44 2.57 -24.20
N VAL A 246 -3.16 2.88 -23.96
CA VAL A 246 -2.77 4.02 -23.12
C VAL A 246 -3.13 5.35 -23.79
N VAL A 247 -3.53 6.34 -23.00
CA VAL A 247 -3.63 7.74 -23.42
C VAL A 247 -2.23 8.35 -23.34
N GLN A 248 -1.66 8.72 -24.48
CA GLN A 248 -0.23 9.08 -24.55
C GLN A 248 0.11 10.44 -23.97
N ASN A 249 -0.81 11.39 -24.03
CA ASN A 249 -0.60 12.75 -23.54
C ASN A 249 -1.93 13.32 -23.07
N GLU A 250 -1.90 13.96 -21.92
CA GLU A 250 -3.01 14.74 -21.37
C GLU A 250 -2.44 16.04 -20.80
N THR A 251 -3.24 17.09 -20.83
CA THR A 251 -2.93 18.36 -20.17
C THR A 251 -4.15 18.83 -19.42
N SER A 252 -4.01 19.09 -18.13
CA SER A 252 -5.05 19.70 -17.31
C SER A 252 -4.60 21.07 -16.80
N ARG A 253 -5.57 21.90 -16.40
CA ARG A 253 -5.29 23.22 -15.82
C ARG A 253 -5.73 23.21 -14.37
N MET A 254 -4.79 23.56 -13.50
CA MET A 254 -5.01 23.81 -12.08
C MET A 254 -4.25 25.08 -11.66
N GLU A 255 -4.63 25.63 -10.52
CA GLU A 255 -3.91 26.77 -9.94
C GLU A 255 -2.66 26.24 -9.24
N VAL A 256 -1.49 26.44 -9.84
CA VAL A 256 -0.20 25.92 -9.38
C VAL A 256 0.89 26.98 -9.49
N ALA A 257 1.87 26.96 -8.60
CA ALA A 257 3.00 27.89 -8.63
C ALA A 257 3.96 27.62 -9.80
N SER A 258 4.12 26.34 -10.17
CA SER A 258 4.94 25.89 -11.31
C SER A 258 4.23 24.78 -12.08
N PRO A 259 4.49 24.64 -13.40
CA PRO A 259 3.95 23.51 -14.14
C PRO A 259 4.49 22.19 -13.60
N LYS A 260 3.60 21.20 -13.51
CA LYS A 260 3.91 19.85 -13.04
C LYS A 260 3.89 18.86 -14.20
N LEU A 261 4.80 17.89 -14.17
CA LEU A 261 4.93 16.85 -15.19
C LEU A 261 4.87 15.47 -14.57
N ALA A 262 4.07 14.58 -15.12
CA ALA A 262 4.13 13.16 -14.86
C ALA A 262 4.56 12.38 -16.11
N ILE A 263 5.44 11.40 -15.95
CA ILE A 263 5.85 10.46 -16.99
C ILE A 263 5.58 9.06 -16.47
N GLY A 264 4.53 8.44 -16.99
CA GLY A 264 4.15 7.09 -16.62
C GLY A 264 4.64 6.04 -17.62
N ILE A 265 5.04 4.89 -17.11
CA ILE A 265 5.45 3.72 -17.89
C ILE A 265 4.65 2.53 -17.38
N ARG A 266 3.87 1.92 -18.25
CA ARG A 266 3.09 0.72 -17.93
C ARG A 266 3.84 -0.54 -18.35
N GLY A 267 3.96 -1.49 -17.44
CA GLY A 267 4.39 -2.83 -17.77
C GLY A 267 3.30 -3.64 -18.48
N ARG A 268 3.69 -4.61 -19.26
CA ARG A 268 2.77 -5.45 -20.07
C ARG A 268 2.78 -6.92 -19.67
N ASN A 269 3.83 -7.37 -19.01
CA ASN A 269 3.99 -8.75 -18.63
C ASN A 269 3.44 -9.00 -17.24
N GLN A 270 2.83 -10.14 -17.01
CA GLN A 270 2.51 -10.58 -15.65
C GLN A 270 3.80 -10.95 -14.93
N ILE A 271 3.92 -10.49 -13.70
CA ILE A 271 5.08 -10.76 -12.84
C ILE A 271 4.64 -11.77 -11.77
N SER A 272 5.27 -12.94 -11.78
CA SER A 272 5.00 -13.94 -10.73
C SER A 272 5.27 -13.37 -9.33
N PRO A 273 4.41 -13.64 -8.33
CA PRO A 273 4.59 -13.16 -6.96
C PRO A 273 5.99 -13.40 -6.39
N LEU A 274 6.61 -14.54 -6.76
CA LEU A 274 7.96 -14.91 -6.35
C LEU A 274 9.04 -13.92 -6.80
N TYR A 275 8.81 -13.18 -7.88
CA TYR A 275 9.79 -12.28 -8.48
C TYR A 275 9.43 -10.80 -8.37
N GLN A 276 8.27 -10.44 -7.85
CA GLN A 276 7.79 -9.05 -7.77
C GLN A 276 8.78 -8.14 -7.02
N TYR A 277 9.18 -8.55 -5.82
CA TYR A 277 10.12 -7.75 -5.02
C TYR A 277 11.47 -7.55 -5.74
N ARG A 278 12.02 -8.63 -6.30
CA ARG A 278 13.27 -8.55 -7.06
C ARG A 278 13.13 -7.65 -8.29
N TYR A 279 12.01 -7.74 -8.99
CA TYR A 279 11.75 -6.90 -10.16
C TYR A 279 11.60 -5.42 -9.77
N LYS A 280 10.89 -5.13 -8.67
CA LYS A 280 10.76 -3.79 -8.10
C LYS A 280 12.13 -3.18 -7.74
N ILE A 281 13.01 -3.95 -7.11
CA ILE A 281 14.38 -3.52 -6.79
C ILE A 281 15.20 -3.24 -8.05
N ILE A 282 15.11 -4.10 -9.08
CA ILE A 282 15.81 -3.88 -10.36
C ILE A 282 15.35 -2.57 -11.01
N LEU A 283 14.04 -2.30 -11.03
CA LEU A 283 13.51 -1.04 -11.54
C LEU A 283 13.99 0.15 -10.71
N LYS A 284 13.95 0.06 -9.38
CA LYS A 284 14.46 1.11 -8.49
C LYS A 284 15.93 1.43 -8.81
N LEU A 285 16.78 0.43 -8.92
CA LEU A 285 18.20 0.61 -9.27
C LEU A 285 18.37 1.27 -10.64
N LEU A 286 17.69 0.77 -11.67
CA LEU A 286 17.77 1.32 -13.02
C LEU A 286 17.34 2.79 -13.09
N PHE A 287 16.19 3.11 -12.49
CA PHE A 287 15.67 4.47 -12.52
C PHE A 287 16.48 5.42 -11.64
N ALA A 288 17.01 4.96 -10.50
CA ALA A 288 17.94 5.74 -9.67
C ALA A 288 19.23 6.08 -10.44
N MET A 289 19.79 5.10 -11.18
CA MET A 289 20.97 5.36 -12.03
C MET A 289 20.67 6.40 -13.12
N MET A 290 19.51 6.33 -13.77
CA MET A 290 19.17 7.16 -14.93
C MET A 290 18.69 8.58 -14.55
N PHE A 291 17.97 8.69 -13.43
CA PHE A 291 17.20 9.89 -13.06
C PHE A 291 17.41 10.34 -11.62
N GLY A 292 18.07 9.54 -10.78
CA GLY A 292 18.38 9.89 -9.41
C GLY A 292 19.38 11.05 -9.33
N TRP A 293 19.51 11.62 -8.16
CA TRP A 293 20.33 12.81 -7.89
C TRP A 293 21.82 12.63 -8.20
N THR A 294 22.34 11.41 -8.27
CA THR A 294 23.72 11.10 -8.68
C THR A 294 23.90 10.97 -10.19
N SER A 295 22.82 10.94 -10.98
CA SER A 295 22.91 10.86 -12.44
C SER A 295 23.38 12.17 -13.08
N LYS A 296 24.20 12.09 -14.13
CA LYS A 296 24.64 13.26 -14.90
C LYS A 296 23.47 14.04 -15.48
N ARG A 297 22.41 13.32 -15.84
CA ARG A 297 21.16 13.92 -16.35
C ARG A 297 20.51 14.81 -15.30
N PHE A 298 20.28 14.29 -14.08
CA PHE A 298 19.69 15.08 -13.01
C PHE A 298 20.58 16.29 -12.71
N GLN A 299 21.88 16.10 -12.51
CA GLN A 299 22.81 17.16 -12.18
C GLN A 299 22.81 18.28 -13.23
N SER A 300 22.88 17.91 -14.52
CA SER A 300 22.88 18.89 -15.60
C SER A 300 21.58 19.71 -15.70
N LEU A 301 20.44 19.10 -15.41
CA LEU A 301 19.15 19.78 -15.42
C LEU A 301 18.93 20.62 -14.15
N TYR A 302 19.44 20.15 -13.01
CA TYR A 302 19.41 20.85 -11.73
C TYR A 302 20.27 22.14 -11.79
N GLU A 303 21.51 22.05 -12.28
CA GLU A 303 22.43 23.19 -12.44
C GLU A 303 21.87 24.33 -13.28
N VAL A 304 21.04 24.03 -14.27
CA VAL A 304 20.39 25.04 -15.11
C VAL A 304 18.96 25.40 -14.66
N GLY A 305 18.53 24.90 -13.47
CA GLY A 305 17.25 25.22 -12.88
C GLY A 305 16.04 24.66 -13.63
N LYS A 306 16.21 23.55 -14.39
CA LYS A 306 15.13 22.89 -15.12
C LYS A 306 14.47 21.76 -14.33
N LEU A 307 15.17 21.23 -13.33
CA LEU A 307 14.70 20.30 -12.33
C LEU A 307 15.11 20.80 -10.94
N ASP A 308 14.37 20.34 -9.95
CA ASP A 308 14.66 20.55 -8.54
C ASP A 308 14.42 19.26 -7.75
N ASN A 309 14.35 19.36 -6.43
CA ASN A 309 14.16 18.22 -5.53
C ASN A 309 12.70 17.69 -5.53
N SER A 310 11.82 18.22 -6.37
CA SER A 310 10.45 17.73 -6.54
C SER A 310 10.36 16.45 -7.38
N LEU A 311 11.46 16.05 -8.05
CA LEU A 311 11.49 14.79 -8.79
C LEU A 311 11.26 13.61 -7.86
N THR A 312 10.16 12.91 -8.05
CA THR A 312 9.83 11.69 -7.33
C THR A 312 9.76 10.49 -8.28
N LEU A 313 10.00 9.31 -7.73
CA LEU A 313 9.93 8.04 -8.45
C LEU A 313 9.04 7.09 -7.66
N GLU A 314 7.92 6.71 -8.25
CA GLU A 314 7.07 5.66 -7.71
C GLU A 314 7.10 4.43 -8.61
N ILE A 315 7.27 3.27 -8.00
CA ILE A 315 7.32 1.99 -8.69
C ILE A 315 6.38 1.03 -7.99
N GLU A 316 5.34 0.63 -8.69
CA GLU A 316 4.42 -0.38 -8.22
C GLU A 316 4.56 -1.65 -9.05
N VAL A 317 4.66 -2.79 -8.37
CA VAL A 317 4.81 -4.10 -9.02
C VAL A 317 3.92 -5.11 -8.34
N GLU A 318 2.82 -5.41 -9.02
CA GLU A 318 1.84 -6.39 -8.59
C GLU A 318 1.71 -7.52 -9.63
N SER A 319 1.03 -8.60 -9.27
CA SER A 319 0.87 -9.75 -10.18
C SER A 319 0.09 -9.40 -11.44
N SER A 320 -0.89 -8.52 -11.33
CA SER A 320 -1.83 -8.17 -12.41
C SER A 320 -1.49 -6.85 -13.09
N PHE A 321 -0.68 -6.00 -12.46
CA PHE A 321 -0.25 -4.72 -13.02
C PHE A 321 1.11 -4.28 -12.47
N HIS A 322 1.82 -3.46 -13.21
CA HIS A 322 3.00 -2.77 -12.71
C HIS A 322 3.27 -1.51 -13.53
N PHE A 323 3.74 -0.48 -12.85
CA PHE A 323 4.08 0.79 -13.48
C PHE A 323 5.26 1.47 -12.79
N VAL A 324 5.84 2.41 -13.53
CA VAL A 324 6.79 3.40 -12.99
C VAL A 324 6.21 4.78 -13.28
N MET A 325 6.17 5.63 -12.27
CA MET A 325 5.73 7.02 -12.37
C MET A 325 6.84 7.95 -11.91
N LEU A 326 7.23 8.87 -12.77
CA LEU A 326 8.11 9.99 -12.44
C LEU A 326 7.25 11.25 -12.39
N THR A 327 7.27 11.98 -11.27
CA THR A 327 6.59 13.28 -11.16
C THR A 327 7.57 14.35 -10.76
N MET A 328 7.38 15.57 -11.25
CA MET A 328 8.30 16.69 -11.00
C MET A 328 7.67 18.03 -11.33
N ASP A 329 8.19 19.07 -10.72
CA ASP A 329 7.96 20.46 -11.11
C ASP A 329 8.99 20.88 -12.14
N THR A 330 8.58 21.53 -13.21
CA THR A 330 9.49 22.02 -14.24
C THR A 330 8.86 23.11 -15.10
N SER A 331 9.64 24.14 -15.40
CA SER A 331 9.22 25.19 -16.34
C SER A 331 9.17 24.73 -17.81
N GLU A 332 9.77 23.56 -18.12
CA GLU A 332 9.89 23.04 -19.49
C GLU A 332 9.31 21.62 -19.65
N PRO A 333 8.03 21.37 -19.32
CA PRO A 333 7.48 20.01 -19.26
C PRO A 333 7.58 19.23 -20.57
N VAL A 334 7.42 19.89 -21.70
CA VAL A 334 7.51 19.25 -23.04
C VAL A 334 8.93 18.80 -23.35
N SER A 335 9.92 19.65 -23.09
CA SER A 335 11.35 19.37 -23.32
C SER A 335 11.83 18.24 -22.42
N ILE A 336 11.52 18.32 -21.12
CA ILE A 336 11.87 17.30 -20.13
C ILE A 336 11.21 15.97 -20.45
N SER A 337 9.90 15.95 -20.75
CA SER A 337 9.20 14.74 -21.15
C SER A 337 9.86 14.07 -22.36
N HIS A 338 10.26 14.83 -23.36
CA HIS A 338 10.95 14.28 -24.54
C HIS A 338 12.31 13.68 -24.17
N GLN A 339 13.11 14.37 -23.38
CA GLN A 339 14.43 13.90 -22.93
C GLN A 339 14.32 12.61 -22.11
N PHE A 340 13.43 12.56 -21.10
CA PHE A 340 13.24 11.39 -20.26
C PHE A 340 12.72 10.19 -21.05
N ARG A 341 11.68 10.37 -21.87
CA ARG A 341 11.15 9.30 -22.72
C ARG A 341 12.18 8.77 -23.73
N THR A 342 13.06 9.63 -24.24
CA THR A 342 14.16 9.21 -25.12
C THR A 342 15.21 8.40 -24.36
N ALA A 343 15.57 8.84 -23.16
CA ALA A 343 16.49 8.11 -22.30
C ALA A 343 15.93 6.73 -21.94
N ILE A 344 14.68 6.64 -21.49
CA ILE A 344 14.02 5.40 -21.14
C ILE A 344 14.01 4.41 -22.30
N LYS A 345 13.71 4.87 -23.53
CA LYS A 345 13.74 4.04 -24.73
C LYS A 345 15.13 3.52 -25.07
N ASN A 346 16.17 4.22 -24.67
CA ASN A 346 17.56 3.89 -24.99
C ASN A 346 18.37 3.54 -23.73
N PHE A 347 17.73 3.05 -22.68
CA PHE A 347 18.33 2.81 -21.38
C PHE A 347 19.63 1.99 -21.43
N GLU A 348 19.72 1.00 -22.30
CA GLU A 348 20.92 0.16 -22.49
C GLU A 348 22.17 0.97 -22.93
N LYS A 349 21.96 2.15 -23.50
CA LYS A 349 23.04 3.04 -23.99
C LYS A 349 23.13 4.31 -23.13
N ASP A 350 22.41 4.38 -22.03
CA ASP A 350 22.45 5.53 -21.16
C ASP A 350 23.83 5.66 -20.49
N PRO A 351 24.47 6.84 -20.51
CA PRO A 351 25.81 7.04 -19.99
C PRO A 351 25.92 6.86 -18.47
N ASP A 352 24.81 6.88 -17.74
CA ASP A 352 24.74 6.66 -16.31
C ASP A 352 24.48 5.17 -15.96
N VAL A 353 24.11 4.31 -16.92
CA VAL A 353 23.92 2.87 -16.73
C VAL A 353 25.28 2.17 -16.87
N THR A 354 26.10 2.27 -15.84
CA THR A 354 27.44 1.68 -15.75
C THR A 354 27.56 0.79 -14.52
N GLN A 355 28.52 -0.15 -14.53
CA GLN A 355 28.76 -1.02 -13.38
C GLN A 355 29.18 -0.21 -12.14
N GLU A 356 30.05 0.77 -12.30
CA GLU A 356 30.52 1.64 -11.20
C GLU A 356 29.36 2.39 -10.54
N HIS A 357 28.46 2.98 -11.35
CA HIS A 357 27.29 3.69 -10.83
C HIS A 357 26.28 2.74 -10.17
N LEU A 358 26.08 1.55 -10.75
CA LEU A 358 25.25 0.51 -10.14
C LEU A 358 25.76 0.12 -8.74
N ASP A 359 27.08 -0.06 -8.59
CA ASP A 359 27.68 -0.44 -7.31
C ASP A 359 27.52 0.69 -6.27
N THR A 360 27.61 1.95 -6.71
CA THR A 360 27.36 3.14 -5.87
C THR A 360 25.90 3.17 -5.38
N ILE A 361 24.92 3.06 -6.28
CA ILE A 361 23.49 3.06 -5.92
C ILE A 361 23.13 1.88 -5.03
N LYS A 362 23.69 0.69 -5.28
CA LYS A 362 23.49 -0.48 -4.40
C LYS A 362 24.02 -0.23 -2.99
N SER A 363 25.19 0.43 -2.87
CA SER A 363 25.75 0.76 -1.57
C SER A 363 24.92 1.80 -0.82
N GLU A 364 24.40 2.80 -1.52
CA GLU A 364 23.46 3.78 -0.99
C GLU A 364 22.18 3.09 -0.50
N MET A 365 21.50 2.34 -1.35
CA MET A 365 20.24 1.63 -0.99
C MET A 365 20.43 0.63 0.16
N PHE A 366 21.61 -0.01 0.23
CA PHE A 366 21.93 -0.89 1.36
C PHE A 366 22.16 -0.10 2.65
N GLY A 367 22.79 1.08 2.55
CA GLY A 367 22.94 2.00 3.68
C GLY A 367 21.59 2.49 4.20
N ASP A 368 20.67 2.87 3.31
CA ASP A 368 19.30 3.27 3.65
C ASP A 368 18.54 2.12 4.32
N PHE A 369 18.64 0.91 3.79
CA PHE A 369 18.08 -0.27 4.41
C PHE A 369 18.60 -0.51 5.84
N LEU A 370 19.92 -0.43 6.04
CA LEU A 370 20.52 -0.57 7.37
C LEU A 370 20.07 0.55 8.33
N HIS A 371 19.93 1.77 7.83
CA HIS A 371 19.39 2.88 8.61
C HIS A 371 17.92 2.64 8.98
N GLY A 372 17.13 2.12 8.04
CA GLY A 372 15.73 1.77 8.24
C GLY A 372 15.50 0.71 9.31
N LEU A 373 16.46 -0.21 9.55
CA LEU A 373 16.38 -1.19 10.64
C LEU A 373 16.35 -0.55 12.06
N ASN A 374 16.63 0.76 12.17
CA ASN A 374 16.47 1.52 13.40
C ASN A 374 15.05 2.11 13.59
N SER A 375 14.14 1.88 12.66
CA SER A 375 12.72 2.23 12.76
C SER A 375 11.87 0.96 12.72
N LEU A 376 10.80 0.90 13.53
CA LEU A 376 9.95 -0.28 13.59
C LEU A 376 8.88 -0.30 12.48
N ASP A 377 8.62 0.85 11.88
CA ASP A 377 7.62 1.06 10.82
C ASP A 377 8.20 1.04 9.40
N TYR A 378 9.54 0.82 9.26
CA TYR A 378 10.28 0.80 7.99
C TYR A 378 10.01 -0.44 7.14
#